data_97644c9b21b60d25b20b4ab682410945
#
_entry.id   97644c9b21b60d25b20b4ab682410945
#
_cell.length_a   1.000
_cell.length_b   1.000
_cell.length_c   1.000
_cell.angle_alpha   90.00
_cell.angle_beta   90.00
_cell.angle_gamma   90.00
#
_symmetry.space_group_name_H-M   'P 1'
#
loop_
_entity.id
_entity.type
_entity.pdbx_description
1 polymer ?
#
loop_
_entity_poly.entity_id
_entity_poly.type
_entity_poly.pdbx_seq_one_letter_code
_entity_poly.pdbx_strand_id
1 'polypeptide(L)'
;MHEVHLMGQVVKAVNQALREANGAKPSVVRLKVSALSHLLDHDPSQLQTAFDVASHGTAAEGAALDIVTVPVEATCRRCGVKSQVRQIDAACEACGSHDLDIVSGPEVVVHDVTVTE
;
A
#
# COMPACT_ATOMS: atom_id res chain seq x y z
N MET A 1 12.11 2.08 11.04
CA MET A 1 12.51 0.83 10.32
C MET A 1 11.33 0.04 9.79
N HIS A 2 10.11 0.40 10.21
CA HIS A 2 8.90 -0.28 9.73
C HIS A 2 8.70 -0.15 8.22
N GLU A 3 8.92 1.04 7.67
CA GLU A 3 8.80 1.29 6.23
C GLU A 3 9.81 0.50 5.39
N VAL A 4 11.03 0.31 5.91
CA VAL A 4 12.05 -0.49 5.23
C VAL A 4 11.65 -1.96 5.19
N HIS A 5 11.07 -2.46 6.28
CA HIS A 5 10.58 -3.84 6.35
C HIS A 5 9.45 -4.08 5.35
N LEU A 6 8.48 -3.16 5.28
CA LEU A 6 7.38 -3.24 4.33
C LEU A 6 7.88 -3.15 2.89
N MET A 7 8.85 -2.26 2.63
CA MET A 7 9.42 -2.14 1.28
C MET A 7 10.20 -3.40 0.89
N GLY A 8 10.83 -4.08 1.84
CA GLY A 8 11.45 -5.39 1.58
C GLY A 8 10.43 -6.42 1.11
N GLN A 9 9.25 -6.45 1.72
CA GLN A 9 8.17 -7.34 1.28
C GLN A 9 7.64 -6.96 -0.10
N VAL A 10 7.51 -5.66 -0.37
CA VAL A 10 7.09 -5.14 -1.67
C VAL A 10 8.07 -5.56 -2.76
N VAL A 11 9.37 -5.38 -2.51
CA VAL A 11 10.43 -5.75 -3.46
C VAL A 11 10.37 -7.25 -3.75
N LYS A 12 10.16 -8.06 -2.74
CA LYS A 12 10.05 -9.52 -2.92
C LYS A 12 8.89 -9.88 -3.84
N ALA A 13 7.73 -9.26 -3.64
CA ALA A 13 6.56 -9.48 -4.49
C ALA A 13 6.80 -9.00 -5.92
N VAL A 14 7.45 -7.85 -6.09
CA VAL A 14 7.78 -7.30 -7.41
C VAL A 14 8.75 -8.22 -8.15
N ASN A 15 9.79 -8.69 -7.46
CA ASN A 15 10.76 -9.60 -8.09
C ASN A 15 10.11 -10.90 -8.54
N GLN A 16 9.16 -11.40 -7.78
CA GLN A 16 8.41 -12.59 -8.17
C GLN A 16 7.58 -12.34 -9.43
N ALA A 17 6.88 -11.21 -9.49
CA ALA A 17 6.10 -10.82 -10.67
C ALA A 17 6.99 -10.66 -11.91
N LEU A 18 8.20 -10.10 -11.74
CA LEU A 18 9.14 -9.91 -12.84
C LEU A 18 9.68 -11.24 -13.37
N ARG A 19 9.86 -12.24 -12.53
CA ARG A 19 10.24 -13.59 -12.97
C ARG A 19 9.17 -14.18 -13.86
N GLU A 20 7.90 -13.98 -13.51
CA GLU A 20 6.77 -14.43 -14.31
C GLU A 20 6.68 -13.68 -15.64
N ALA A 21 7.20 -12.46 -15.70
CA ALA A 21 7.25 -11.62 -16.90
C ALA A 21 8.58 -11.78 -17.68
N ASN A 22 9.28 -12.89 -17.49
CA ASN A 22 10.52 -13.22 -18.20
C ASN A 22 11.67 -12.24 -17.96
N GLY A 23 11.70 -11.64 -16.76
CA GLY A 23 12.81 -10.75 -16.39
C GLY A 23 12.75 -9.35 -16.99
N ALA A 24 11.58 -8.90 -17.47
CA ALA A 24 11.41 -7.55 -17.98
C ALA A 24 11.77 -6.53 -16.89
N LYS A 25 12.30 -5.37 -17.29
CA LYS A 25 12.67 -4.32 -16.35
C LYS A 25 11.45 -3.53 -15.92
N PRO A 26 11.26 -3.30 -14.61
CA PRO A 26 10.13 -2.49 -14.15
C PRO A 26 10.41 -1.00 -14.37
N SER A 27 9.41 -0.27 -14.81
CA SER A 27 9.48 1.19 -14.89
C SER A 27 8.71 1.84 -13.73
N VAL A 28 7.52 1.32 -13.42
CA VAL A 28 6.68 1.83 -12.33
C VAL A 28 6.09 0.67 -11.55
N VAL A 29 6.15 0.75 -10.22
CA VAL A 29 5.49 -0.18 -9.32
C VAL A 29 4.35 0.59 -8.65
N ARG A 30 3.13 0.18 -8.91
CA ARG A 30 1.95 0.80 -8.29
C ARG A 30 1.52 0.01 -7.07
N LEU A 31 1.45 0.72 -5.93
CA LEU A 31 1.05 0.15 -4.67
C LEU A 31 -0.30 0.69 -4.24
N LYS A 32 -1.15 -0.18 -3.71
CA LYS A 32 -2.33 0.25 -2.96
C LYS A 32 -1.97 0.26 -1.50
N VAL A 33 -2.11 1.41 -0.85
CA VAL A 33 -1.77 1.61 0.55
C VAL A 33 -3.05 1.97 1.31
N SER A 34 -3.30 1.27 2.41
CA SER A 34 -4.44 1.57 3.28
C SER A 34 -4.40 3.02 3.75
N ALA A 35 -5.54 3.70 3.72
CA ALA A 35 -5.65 5.08 4.18
C ALA A 35 -5.26 5.26 5.64
N LEU A 36 -5.29 4.19 6.44
CA LEU A 36 -4.89 4.22 7.85
C LEU A 36 -3.45 3.77 8.07
N SER A 37 -2.69 3.52 7.00
CA SER A 37 -1.31 3.07 7.10
C SER A 37 -0.40 4.18 7.59
N HIS A 38 0.55 3.82 8.46
CA HIS A 38 1.61 4.73 8.89
C HIS A 38 2.57 5.10 7.76
N LEU A 39 2.58 4.34 6.65
CA LEU A 39 3.38 4.69 5.49
C LEU A 39 3.00 6.05 4.93
N LEU A 40 1.74 6.46 5.06
CA LEU A 40 1.26 7.74 4.55
C LEU A 40 1.73 8.93 5.39
N ASP A 41 2.32 8.67 6.57
CA ASP A 41 2.93 9.72 7.40
C ASP A 41 4.30 10.16 6.86
N HIS A 42 4.86 9.41 5.90
CA HIS A 42 6.15 9.72 5.28
C HIS A 42 5.93 10.45 3.96
N ASP A 43 6.89 11.29 3.57
CA ASP A 43 6.87 11.91 2.26
C ASP A 43 7.04 10.84 1.17
N PRO A 44 6.41 11.02 -0.01
CA PRO A 44 6.62 10.07 -1.12
C PRO A 44 8.09 9.87 -1.48
N SER A 45 8.93 10.90 -1.35
CA SER A 45 10.36 10.77 -1.61
C SER A 45 11.05 9.85 -0.61
N GLN A 46 10.60 9.83 0.65
CA GLN A 46 11.13 8.91 1.66
C GLN A 46 10.77 7.46 1.34
N LEU A 47 9.54 7.24 0.88
CA LEU A 47 9.10 5.90 0.48
C LEU A 47 9.84 5.42 -0.75
N GLN A 48 10.09 6.30 -1.72
CA GLN A 48 10.89 5.98 -2.90
C GLN A 48 12.32 5.60 -2.49
N THR A 49 12.93 6.35 -1.57
CA THR A 49 14.27 6.05 -1.07
C THR A 49 14.31 4.70 -0.38
N ALA A 50 13.32 4.39 0.46
CA ALA A 50 13.24 3.09 1.13
C ALA A 50 13.13 1.94 0.12
N PHE A 51 12.34 2.15 -0.93
CA PHE A 51 12.22 1.18 -2.01
C PHE A 51 13.55 1.02 -2.77
N ASP A 52 14.22 2.13 -3.07
CA ASP A 52 15.50 2.10 -3.79
C ASP A 52 16.55 1.32 -2.99
N VAL A 53 16.61 1.52 -1.68
CA VAL A 53 17.53 0.77 -0.81
C VAL A 53 17.18 -0.71 -0.81
N ALA A 54 15.89 -1.03 -0.64
CA ALA A 54 15.45 -2.43 -0.56
C ALA A 54 15.61 -3.17 -1.89
N SER A 55 15.48 -2.47 -3.01
CA SER A 55 15.56 -3.09 -4.35
C SER A 55 16.97 -3.11 -4.94
N HIS A 56 17.93 -2.47 -4.28
CA HIS A 56 19.32 -2.39 -4.78
C HIS A 56 19.88 -3.77 -5.06
N GLY A 57 20.41 -3.94 -6.26
CA GLY A 57 20.97 -5.22 -6.69
C GLY A 57 19.94 -6.27 -7.11
N THR A 58 18.67 -5.93 -7.15
CA THR A 58 17.58 -6.84 -7.55
C THR A 58 17.00 -6.43 -8.90
N ALA A 59 16.14 -7.29 -9.46
CA ALA A 59 15.45 -6.98 -10.71
C ALA A 59 14.52 -5.78 -10.59
N ALA A 60 14.07 -5.45 -9.37
CA ALA A 60 13.19 -4.31 -9.12
C ALA A 60 13.92 -2.97 -9.06
N GLU A 61 15.25 -2.96 -9.08
CA GLU A 61 16.03 -1.74 -8.98
C GLU A 61 15.71 -0.76 -10.10
N GLY A 62 15.58 0.51 -9.74
CA GLY A 62 15.35 1.60 -10.70
C GLY A 62 13.88 1.91 -10.98
N ALA A 63 12.94 1.13 -10.47
CA ALA A 63 11.53 1.39 -10.66
C ALA A 63 11.06 2.60 -9.82
N ALA A 64 10.13 3.38 -10.35
CA ALA A 64 9.47 4.44 -9.61
C ALA A 64 8.27 3.87 -8.85
N LEU A 65 8.01 4.39 -7.66
CA LEU A 65 6.81 4.04 -6.90
C LEU A 65 5.66 4.98 -7.24
N ASP A 66 4.49 4.41 -7.45
CA ASP A 66 3.24 5.15 -7.56
C ASP A 66 2.32 4.64 -6.45
N ILE A 67 1.98 5.52 -5.50
CA ILE A 67 1.21 5.14 -4.32
C ILE A 67 -0.23 5.60 -4.47
N VAL A 68 -1.14 4.64 -4.44
CA VAL A 68 -2.58 4.88 -4.48
C VAL A 68 -3.16 4.60 -3.10
N THR A 69 -3.75 5.61 -2.48
CA THR A 69 -4.40 5.45 -1.18
C THR A 69 -5.79 4.88 -1.38
N VAL A 70 -6.11 3.81 -0.65
CA VAL A 70 -7.43 3.19 -0.71
C VAL A 70 -8.12 3.28 0.65
N PRO A 71 -9.46 3.53 0.68
CA PRO A 71 -10.19 3.58 1.93
C PRO A 71 -10.25 2.19 2.58
N VAL A 72 -10.48 2.18 3.89
CA VAL A 72 -10.57 0.96 4.69
C VAL A 72 -12.05 0.71 4.99
N GLU A 73 -12.48 -0.55 4.91
CA GLU A 73 -13.83 -0.93 5.26
C GLU A 73 -14.00 -0.95 6.78
N ALA A 74 -15.10 -0.39 7.26
CA ALA A 74 -15.44 -0.38 8.67
C ALA A 74 -16.92 -0.74 8.86
N THR A 75 -17.23 -1.42 9.95
CA THR A 75 -18.60 -1.76 10.32
C THR A 75 -18.97 -1.00 11.58
N CYS A 76 -20.09 -0.28 11.55
CA CYS A 76 -20.58 0.43 12.72
C CYS A 76 -21.09 -0.57 13.76
N ARG A 77 -20.60 -0.49 14.98
CA ARG A 77 -21.02 -1.36 16.07
C ARG A 77 -22.42 -1.04 16.58
N ARG A 78 -22.93 0.15 16.27
CA ARG A 78 -24.26 0.57 16.71
C ARG A 78 -25.36 0.20 15.72
N CYS A 79 -25.15 0.50 14.43
CA CYS A 79 -26.20 0.29 13.43
C CYS A 79 -25.89 -0.85 12.45
N GLY A 80 -24.67 -1.39 12.47
CA GLY A 80 -24.26 -2.50 11.61
C GLY A 80 -24.00 -2.13 10.16
N VAL A 81 -24.05 -0.86 9.81
CA VAL A 81 -23.81 -0.41 8.43
C VAL A 81 -22.30 -0.44 8.13
N LYS A 82 -21.96 -0.93 6.94
CA LYS A 82 -20.58 -0.91 6.46
C LYS A 82 -20.31 0.41 5.76
N SER A 83 -19.16 1.00 6.05
CA SER A 83 -18.71 2.26 5.45
C SER A 83 -17.26 2.14 5.02
N GLN A 84 -16.83 2.98 4.08
CA GLN A 84 -15.43 3.12 3.74
C GLN A 84 -14.89 4.36 4.44
N VAL A 85 -13.78 4.20 5.17
CA VAL A 85 -13.21 5.29 5.98
C VAL A 85 -11.78 5.55 5.53
N ARG A 86 -11.38 6.83 5.60
CA ARG A 86 -10.04 7.29 5.25
C ARG A 86 -9.30 7.87 6.44
N GLN A 87 -9.97 7.99 7.58
CA GLN A 87 -9.44 8.57 8.80
C GLN A 87 -9.82 7.69 9.98
N ILE A 88 -8.93 7.61 10.96
CA ILE A 88 -9.14 6.76 12.14
C ILE A 88 -10.32 7.24 13.00
N ASP A 89 -10.62 8.54 12.96
CA ASP A 89 -11.69 9.17 13.73
C ASP A 89 -12.97 9.40 12.90
N ALA A 90 -13.11 8.71 11.78
CA ALA A 90 -14.28 8.84 10.92
C ALA A 90 -15.54 8.43 11.66
N ALA A 91 -16.65 9.08 11.31
CA ALA A 91 -17.97 8.77 11.85
C ALA A 91 -18.74 7.88 10.87
N CYS A 92 -19.67 7.08 11.41
CA CYS A 92 -20.58 6.29 10.60
C CYS A 92 -21.45 7.22 9.73
N GLU A 93 -21.52 6.91 8.46
CA GLU A 93 -22.32 7.71 7.50
C GLU A 93 -23.81 7.64 7.79
N ALA A 94 -24.29 6.56 8.39
CA ALA A 94 -25.71 6.34 8.63
C ALA A 94 -26.18 6.92 9.96
N CYS A 95 -25.41 6.75 11.05
CA CYS A 95 -25.87 7.17 12.39
C CYS A 95 -24.95 8.18 13.08
N GLY A 96 -23.80 8.50 12.49
CA GLY A 96 -22.85 9.46 13.03
C GLY A 96 -22.02 8.96 14.20
N SER A 97 -22.11 7.69 14.57
CA SER A 97 -21.32 7.11 15.64
C SER A 97 -19.86 6.98 15.23
N HIS A 98 -18.96 7.21 16.17
CA HIS A 98 -17.53 6.98 15.97
C HIS A 98 -17.12 5.56 16.37
N ASP A 99 -18.06 4.73 16.80
CA ASP A 99 -17.78 3.36 17.24
C ASP A 99 -17.77 2.41 16.03
N LEU A 100 -16.70 2.51 15.26
CA LEU A 100 -16.49 1.73 14.04
C LEU A 100 -15.49 0.61 14.28
N ASP A 101 -15.84 -0.57 13.78
CA ASP A 101 -14.94 -1.73 13.80
C ASP A 101 -14.24 -1.79 12.45
N ILE A 102 -12.94 -1.50 12.46
CA ILE A 102 -12.12 -1.47 11.23
C ILE A 102 -11.79 -2.90 10.81
N VAL A 103 -12.13 -3.22 9.58
CA VAL A 103 -11.80 -4.55 9.01
C VAL A 103 -10.30 -4.60 8.75
N SER A 104 -9.63 -5.59 9.34
CA SER A 104 -8.20 -5.81 9.12
C SER A 104 -7.94 -6.28 7.70
N GLY A 105 -6.89 -5.74 7.10
CA GLY A 105 -6.44 -6.13 5.78
C GLY A 105 -4.98 -5.79 5.60
N PRO A 106 -4.37 -6.15 4.47
CA PRO A 106 -2.98 -5.80 4.22
C PRO A 106 -2.81 -4.29 4.16
N GLU A 107 -1.75 -3.81 4.80
CA GLU A 107 -1.42 -2.38 4.82
C GLU A 107 -0.98 -1.90 3.44
N VAL A 108 -0.26 -2.74 2.72
CA VAL A 108 0.28 -2.44 1.38
C VAL A 108 0.08 -3.65 0.49
N VAL A 109 -0.40 -3.41 -0.73
CA VAL A 109 -0.54 -4.45 -1.76
C VAL A 109 0.07 -3.93 -3.05
N VAL A 110 0.86 -4.77 -3.71
CA VAL A 110 1.32 -4.46 -5.07
C VAL A 110 0.13 -4.61 -6.01
N HIS A 111 -0.29 -3.49 -6.60
CA HIS A 111 -1.44 -3.47 -7.50
C HIS A 111 -1.05 -3.91 -8.90
N ASP A 112 -0.01 -3.29 -9.45
CA ASP A 112 0.53 -3.69 -10.74
C ASP A 112 1.98 -3.22 -10.86
N VAL A 113 2.67 -3.78 -11.84
CA VAL A 113 4.03 -3.40 -12.19
C VAL A 113 4.04 -3.13 -13.70
N THR A 114 4.38 -1.90 -14.06
CA THR A 114 4.58 -1.54 -15.46
C THR A 114 6.00 -1.88 -15.86
N VAL A 115 6.15 -2.66 -16.91
CA VAL A 115 7.46 -3.09 -17.38
C VAL A 115 7.79 -2.45 -18.72
N THR A 116 9.09 -2.28 -18.95
CA THR A 116 9.62 -1.79 -20.21
C THR A 116 10.19 -2.98 -20.99
N GLU A 117 9.78 -3.13 -22.20
CA GLU A 117 10.32 -4.15 -23.09
C GLU A 117 11.64 -3.74 -23.75
#